data_ecfb078943a2af71b9113c5b6f0d6079
#
_entry.id   ecfb078943a2af71b9113c5b6f0d6079
#
_cell.length_a   1.000
_cell.length_b   1.000
_cell.length_c   1.000
_cell.angle_alpha   90.00
_cell.angle_beta   90.00
_cell.angle_gamma   90.00
#
_symmetry.space_group_name_H-M   'P 1'
#
loop_
_entity.id
_entity.type
_entity.pdbx_description
1 polymer ?
#
loop_
_entity_poly.entity_id
_entity_poly.type
_entity_poly.pdbx_seq_one_letter_code
_entity_poly.pdbx_strand_id
1 'polypeptide(L)'
;MPCIKYKSKMKEYYQKAGIATARYHMVDDLAGCKKFIAEVGYPVVVKPDNGVGASDTHKLASDAELEAFLAYKAKEHPDVAYIMEEFVRAEVNSYDAIIDASGNPIFEAGNVSPMSIMDIVNDNDNSIYYIIKDLPEDTRAAGRAVVKSFGVKSRFVHFEFFRMTENQASMGEKGQIVALEVNMRPCGGFTPDMINFARSTNVYKIWADMIAFGGTDMPVGEHYYCPFAGRRDGKNFVYSHEQIMQKYQKNMKMVDRIPDALSGAMGNQMYVATFSTREEMEQFYSDVLAVTDGDAAAAQAALSQVLALGEPTKALTPKPNLSPAVKPTTAVTKIPTRAVTKTSRKGRK
;
A
#
# COMPACT_ATOMS: atom_id res chain seq x y z
N MET A 1 14.00 -13.30 -4.21
CA MET A 1 13.13 -14.30 -3.56
C MET A 1 11.72 -14.19 -4.16
N PRO A 2 11.08 -15.29 -4.59
CA PRO A 2 9.73 -15.22 -5.18
C PRO A 2 8.67 -14.65 -4.24
N CYS A 3 8.77 -14.90 -2.93
CA CYS A 3 7.81 -14.46 -1.91
C CYS A 3 7.72 -12.95 -1.70
N ILE A 4 8.65 -12.16 -2.23
CA ILE A 4 8.61 -10.69 -2.18
C ILE A 4 8.40 -10.07 -3.56
N LYS A 5 8.15 -10.89 -4.57
CA LYS A 5 7.98 -10.46 -5.96
C LYS A 5 6.60 -10.77 -6.48
N TYR A 6 6.07 -11.94 -6.16
CA TYR A 6 4.77 -12.42 -6.64
C TYR A 6 3.71 -12.30 -5.53
N LYS A 7 2.64 -11.58 -5.80
CA LYS A 7 1.53 -11.35 -4.85
C LYS A 7 0.88 -12.64 -4.38
N SER A 8 0.72 -13.60 -5.29
CA SER A 8 0.23 -14.96 -4.97
C SER A 8 1.13 -15.66 -3.95
N LYS A 9 2.45 -15.47 -4.03
CA LYS A 9 3.41 -16.07 -3.08
C LYS A 9 3.47 -15.34 -1.76
N MET A 10 3.29 -14.00 -1.74
CA MET A 10 3.19 -13.23 -0.49
C MET A 10 2.10 -13.78 0.41
N LYS A 11 0.94 -14.17 -0.16
CA LYS A 11 -0.20 -14.69 0.60
C LYS A 11 0.12 -15.96 1.40
N GLU A 12 0.97 -16.86 0.89
CA GLU A 12 1.42 -18.03 1.62
C GLU A 12 2.19 -17.66 2.90
N TYR A 13 2.98 -16.59 2.86
CA TYR A 13 3.75 -16.11 4.01
C TYR A 13 2.91 -15.34 5.01
N TYR A 14 1.91 -14.59 4.54
CA TYR A 14 0.94 -13.94 5.41
C TYR A 14 0.10 -14.97 6.18
N GLN A 15 -0.34 -16.04 5.52
CA GLN A 15 -1.04 -17.15 6.18
C GLN A 15 -0.18 -17.79 7.28
N LYS A 16 1.13 -17.99 7.02
CA LYS A 16 2.08 -18.48 8.05
C LYS A 16 2.23 -17.49 9.20
N ALA A 17 2.09 -16.20 8.95
CA ALA A 17 2.09 -15.15 9.97
C ALA A 17 0.77 -15.06 10.74
N GLY A 18 -0.28 -15.80 10.35
CA GLY A 18 -1.61 -15.75 10.94
C GLY A 18 -2.41 -14.49 10.55
N ILE A 19 -2.03 -13.83 9.45
CA ILE A 19 -2.68 -12.61 8.97
C ILE A 19 -3.60 -12.95 7.79
N ALA A 20 -4.84 -12.45 7.85
CA ALA A 20 -5.82 -12.62 6.79
C ALA A 20 -5.35 -11.94 5.49
N THR A 21 -5.75 -12.51 4.35
CA THR A 21 -5.52 -11.93 3.02
C THR A 21 -6.81 -12.00 2.21
N ALA A 22 -7.00 -11.09 1.25
CA ALA A 22 -8.07 -11.22 0.27
C ALA A 22 -8.02 -12.59 -0.41
N ARG A 23 -9.18 -13.21 -0.60
CA ARG A 23 -9.29 -14.43 -1.43
C ARG A 23 -8.83 -14.09 -2.85
N TYR A 24 -8.28 -15.04 -3.54
CA TYR A 24 -7.74 -14.78 -4.87
C TYR A 24 -7.83 -16.00 -5.81
N HIS A 25 -7.78 -15.69 -7.08
CA HIS A 25 -7.70 -16.63 -8.18
C HIS A 25 -6.62 -16.16 -9.17
N MET A 26 -5.81 -17.06 -9.69
CA MET A 26 -4.91 -16.72 -10.81
C MET A 26 -5.74 -16.65 -12.07
N VAL A 27 -5.68 -15.51 -12.77
CA VAL A 27 -6.48 -15.30 -13.99
C VAL A 27 -6.13 -16.35 -15.04
N ASP A 28 -7.09 -17.18 -15.36
CA ASP A 28 -7.05 -18.22 -16.38
C ASP A 28 -8.03 -17.90 -17.52
N ASP A 29 -9.07 -18.72 -17.70
CA ASP A 29 -10.13 -18.48 -18.67
C ASP A 29 -11.36 -17.80 -18.06
N LEU A 30 -12.31 -17.43 -18.91
CA LEU A 30 -13.55 -16.76 -18.50
C LEU A 30 -14.35 -17.61 -17.49
N ALA A 31 -14.39 -18.92 -17.66
CA ALA A 31 -15.16 -19.81 -16.80
C ALA A 31 -14.56 -19.91 -15.39
N GLY A 32 -13.24 -20.01 -15.28
CA GLY A 32 -12.52 -19.99 -14.00
C GLY A 32 -12.70 -18.68 -13.27
N CYS A 33 -12.54 -17.55 -13.96
CA CYS A 33 -12.78 -16.23 -13.39
C CYS A 33 -14.24 -16.06 -12.90
N LYS A 34 -15.24 -16.44 -13.71
CA LYS A 34 -16.66 -16.37 -13.31
C LYS A 34 -16.98 -17.27 -12.13
N LYS A 35 -16.35 -18.43 -12.02
CA LYS A 35 -16.49 -19.31 -10.85
C LYS A 35 -15.99 -18.63 -9.58
N PHE A 36 -14.81 -18.01 -9.60
CA PHE A 36 -14.29 -17.28 -8.47
C PHE A 36 -15.18 -16.08 -8.09
N ILE A 37 -15.67 -15.34 -9.08
CA ILE A 37 -16.59 -14.20 -8.86
C ILE A 37 -17.92 -14.68 -8.24
N ALA A 38 -18.42 -15.85 -8.62
CA ALA A 38 -19.61 -16.43 -7.99
C ALA A 38 -19.42 -16.69 -6.47
N GLU A 39 -18.18 -16.93 -6.04
CA GLU A 39 -17.84 -17.15 -4.62
C GLU A 39 -17.62 -15.85 -3.84
N VAL A 40 -17.10 -14.79 -4.49
CA VAL A 40 -16.67 -13.56 -3.79
C VAL A 40 -17.57 -12.36 -4.07
N GLY A 41 -18.28 -12.36 -5.18
CA GLY A 41 -19.09 -11.25 -5.68
C GLY A 41 -18.26 -10.16 -6.38
N TYR A 42 -18.95 -9.26 -7.06
CA TYR A 42 -18.39 -8.02 -7.58
C TYR A 42 -18.39 -6.91 -6.51
N PRO A 43 -17.46 -5.92 -6.60
CA PRO A 43 -16.36 -5.85 -7.53
C PRO A 43 -15.20 -6.78 -7.15
N VAL A 44 -14.36 -7.10 -8.13
CA VAL A 44 -13.05 -7.75 -7.93
C VAL A 44 -11.92 -6.85 -8.40
N VAL A 45 -10.71 -7.05 -7.88
CA VAL A 45 -9.51 -6.34 -8.32
C VAL A 45 -8.60 -7.29 -9.08
N VAL A 46 -8.18 -6.90 -10.28
CA VAL A 46 -7.26 -7.67 -11.10
C VAL A 46 -5.99 -6.86 -11.32
N LYS A 47 -4.84 -7.49 -11.08
CA LYS A 47 -3.53 -6.83 -11.18
C LYS A 47 -2.45 -7.83 -11.57
N PRO A 48 -1.31 -7.38 -12.17
CA PRO A 48 -0.19 -8.28 -12.42
C PRO A 48 0.29 -8.95 -11.13
N ASP A 49 0.50 -10.26 -11.15
CA ASP A 49 1.03 -11.00 -9.99
C ASP A 49 2.44 -10.50 -9.61
N ASN A 50 3.19 -10.04 -10.61
CA ASN A 50 4.50 -9.43 -10.47
C ASN A 50 4.47 -7.98 -10.98
N GLY A 51 3.85 -7.08 -10.22
CA GLY A 51 3.75 -5.65 -10.52
C GLY A 51 4.06 -4.81 -9.30
N VAL A 52 4.32 -3.52 -9.50
CA VAL A 52 4.61 -2.53 -8.46
C VAL A 52 3.79 -1.26 -8.66
N GLY A 53 3.44 -0.56 -7.57
CA GLY A 53 2.87 0.77 -7.61
C GLY A 53 1.48 0.87 -8.23
N ALA A 54 0.62 -0.12 -8.04
CA ALA A 54 -0.74 -0.18 -8.59
C ALA A 54 -0.82 -0.09 -10.14
N SER A 55 0.31 -0.20 -10.84
CA SER A 55 0.36 -0.21 -12.30
C SER A 55 -0.47 -1.37 -12.85
N ASP A 56 -1.28 -1.07 -13.88
CA ASP A 56 -2.14 -2.04 -14.55
C ASP A 56 -3.08 -2.81 -13.59
N THR A 57 -3.61 -2.07 -12.60
CA THR A 57 -4.59 -2.56 -11.63
C THR A 57 -6.00 -2.14 -12.07
N HIS A 58 -6.89 -3.10 -12.21
CA HIS A 58 -8.25 -2.90 -12.68
C HIS A 58 -9.26 -3.34 -11.63
N LYS A 59 -10.24 -2.50 -11.32
CA LYS A 59 -11.41 -2.85 -10.54
C LYS A 59 -12.53 -3.21 -11.52
N LEU A 60 -13.01 -4.43 -11.45
CA LEU A 60 -14.05 -4.95 -12.33
C LEU A 60 -15.34 -5.10 -11.54
N ALA A 61 -16.44 -4.49 -12.04
CA ALA A 61 -17.72 -4.45 -11.38
C ALA A 61 -18.82 -5.25 -12.11
N SER A 62 -18.51 -5.83 -13.28
CA SER A 62 -19.47 -6.56 -14.10
C SER A 62 -18.80 -7.62 -14.98
N ASP A 63 -19.62 -8.56 -15.48
CA ASP A 63 -19.20 -9.55 -16.48
C ASP A 63 -18.68 -8.90 -17.76
N ALA A 64 -19.28 -7.80 -18.19
CA ALA A 64 -18.84 -7.06 -19.38
C ALA A 64 -17.42 -6.50 -19.20
N GLU A 65 -17.11 -5.95 -18.02
CA GLU A 65 -15.77 -5.46 -17.69
C GLU A 65 -14.75 -6.60 -17.58
N LEU A 66 -15.15 -7.77 -17.04
CA LEU A 66 -14.32 -8.96 -17.03
C LEU A 66 -13.94 -9.41 -18.44
N GLU A 67 -14.93 -9.50 -19.34
CA GLU A 67 -14.72 -9.90 -20.74
C GLU A 67 -13.83 -8.91 -21.47
N ALA A 68 -14.03 -7.60 -21.26
CA ALA A 68 -13.18 -6.56 -21.80
C ALA A 68 -11.75 -6.65 -21.28
N PHE A 69 -11.56 -6.89 -19.97
CA PHE A 69 -10.24 -7.09 -19.38
C PHE A 69 -9.53 -8.33 -19.96
N LEU A 70 -10.22 -9.46 -20.12
CA LEU A 70 -9.61 -10.66 -20.69
C LEU A 70 -9.18 -10.46 -22.15
N ALA A 71 -9.97 -9.70 -22.93
CA ALA A 71 -9.60 -9.32 -24.29
C ALA A 71 -8.38 -8.38 -24.32
N TYR A 72 -8.33 -7.37 -23.42
CA TYR A 72 -7.19 -6.49 -23.22
C TYR A 72 -5.93 -7.28 -22.86
N LYS A 73 -6.02 -8.16 -21.83
CA LYS A 73 -4.91 -9.02 -21.42
C LYS A 73 -4.38 -9.88 -22.56
N ALA A 74 -5.26 -10.53 -23.31
CA ALA A 74 -4.89 -11.40 -24.43
C ALA A 74 -4.16 -10.64 -25.55
N LYS A 75 -4.51 -9.38 -25.78
CA LYS A 75 -3.94 -8.54 -26.84
C LYS A 75 -2.63 -7.87 -26.41
N GLU A 76 -2.63 -7.20 -25.26
CA GLU A 76 -1.54 -6.30 -24.85
C GLU A 76 -0.53 -7.00 -23.91
N HIS A 77 -0.98 -7.99 -23.12
CA HIS A 77 -0.17 -8.63 -22.08
C HIS A 77 -0.32 -10.16 -22.04
N PRO A 78 -0.15 -10.88 -23.18
CA PRO A 78 -0.43 -12.32 -23.29
C PRO A 78 0.41 -13.17 -22.30
N ASP A 79 1.64 -12.77 -22.02
CA ASP A 79 2.60 -13.51 -21.19
C ASP A 79 2.62 -13.06 -19.72
N VAL A 80 1.82 -12.06 -19.35
CA VAL A 80 1.75 -11.56 -17.97
C VAL A 80 0.74 -12.38 -17.18
N ALA A 81 1.19 -12.93 -16.04
CA ALA A 81 0.32 -13.55 -15.07
C ALA A 81 -0.40 -12.48 -14.24
N TYR A 82 -1.71 -12.60 -14.13
CA TYR A 82 -2.55 -11.73 -13.30
C TYR A 82 -3.18 -12.50 -12.15
N ILE A 83 -3.33 -11.81 -11.02
CA ILE A 83 -4.08 -12.26 -9.86
C ILE A 83 -5.40 -11.47 -9.79
N MET A 84 -6.51 -12.17 -9.63
CA MET A 84 -7.83 -11.60 -9.33
C MET A 84 -8.09 -11.75 -7.85
N GLU A 85 -8.43 -10.68 -7.18
CA GLU A 85 -8.66 -10.64 -5.73
C GLU A 85 -10.07 -10.17 -5.42
N GLU A 86 -10.64 -10.70 -4.34
CA GLU A 86 -11.81 -10.15 -3.68
C GLU A 86 -11.55 -8.71 -3.27
N PHE A 87 -12.50 -7.82 -3.53
CA PHE A 87 -12.38 -6.42 -3.16
C PHE A 87 -12.50 -6.22 -1.65
N VAL A 88 -11.48 -5.63 -1.05
CA VAL A 88 -11.47 -5.30 0.39
C VAL A 88 -11.92 -3.87 0.59
N ARG A 89 -12.98 -3.67 1.38
CA ARG A 89 -13.44 -2.33 1.78
C ARG A 89 -12.64 -1.85 2.98
N ALA A 90 -11.62 -1.07 2.72
CA ALA A 90 -10.62 -0.71 3.71
C ALA A 90 -9.88 0.56 3.33
N GLU A 91 -9.23 1.16 4.31
CA GLU A 91 -8.13 2.10 4.10
C GLU A 91 -6.79 1.38 4.08
N VAL A 92 -5.78 1.96 3.43
CA VAL A 92 -4.43 1.41 3.43
C VAL A 92 -3.64 2.00 4.59
N ASN A 93 -3.09 1.11 5.39
CA ASN A 93 -2.18 1.42 6.49
C ASN A 93 -0.82 0.79 6.21
N SER A 94 0.26 1.38 6.69
CA SER A 94 1.58 0.76 6.55
C SER A 94 2.22 0.41 7.89
N TYR A 95 3.16 -0.51 7.80
CA TYR A 95 4.21 -0.74 8.79
C TYR A 95 5.55 -0.47 8.12
N ASP A 96 6.20 0.60 8.52
CA ASP A 96 7.49 1.05 8.02
C ASP A 96 8.55 0.81 9.10
N ALA A 97 9.56 -0.02 8.84
CA ALA A 97 10.52 -0.38 9.87
C ALA A 97 11.93 -0.60 9.33
N ILE A 98 12.90 -0.39 10.20
CA ILE A 98 14.31 -0.76 9.98
C ILE A 98 14.62 -1.97 10.86
N ILE A 99 14.98 -3.08 10.21
CA ILE A 99 15.19 -4.38 10.83
C ILE A 99 16.66 -4.69 10.87
N ASP A 100 17.16 -5.08 12.04
CA ASP A 100 18.56 -5.45 12.27
C ASP A 100 18.96 -6.82 11.68
N ALA A 101 20.21 -7.21 11.84
CA ALA A 101 20.74 -8.49 11.38
C ALA A 101 20.14 -9.71 12.10
N SER A 102 19.57 -9.51 13.28
CA SER A 102 18.90 -10.55 14.06
C SER A 102 17.42 -10.69 13.71
N GLY A 103 16.85 -9.73 12.95
CA GLY A 103 15.44 -9.69 12.59
C GLY A 103 14.58 -8.89 13.57
N ASN A 104 15.21 -8.07 14.42
CA ASN A 104 14.48 -7.19 15.34
C ASN A 104 14.29 -5.81 14.73
N PRO A 105 13.11 -5.17 14.89
CA PRO A 105 12.92 -3.79 14.50
C PRO A 105 13.67 -2.86 15.47
N ILE A 106 14.55 -2.00 14.93
CA ILE A 106 15.23 -0.94 15.67
C ILE A 106 14.57 0.41 15.50
N PHE A 107 13.67 0.52 14.52
CA PHE A 107 12.82 1.68 14.28
C PHE A 107 11.50 1.21 13.67
N GLU A 108 10.39 1.85 14.09
CA GLU A 108 9.04 1.54 13.60
C GLU A 108 8.20 2.81 13.45
N ALA A 109 7.50 2.91 12.34
CA ALA A 109 6.54 3.97 12.03
C ALA A 109 5.41 3.38 11.18
N GLY A 110 4.45 4.22 10.80
CA GLY A 110 3.41 3.85 9.87
C GLY A 110 2.76 5.07 9.24
N ASN A 111 2.14 4.86 8.10
CA ASN A 111 1.31 5.85 7.43
C ASN A 111 -0.10 5.32 7.20
N VAL A 112 -1.00 6.25 6.91
CA VAL A 112 -2.38 5.97 6.49
C VAL A 112 -2.60 6.69 5.17
N SER A 113 -3.10 5.95 4.19
CA SER A 113 -3.62 6.46 2.92
C SER A 113 -5.13 6.21 2.92
N PRO A 114 -5.93 7.21 3.25
CA PRO A 114 -7.38 7.05 3.33
C PRO A 114 -8.02 6.82 1.96
N MET A 115 -7.37 7.29 0.91
CA MET A 115 -7.79 7.11 -0.48
C MET A 115 -6.87 6.11 -1.18
N SER A 116 -7.46 5.29 -2.05
CA SER A 116 -6.69 4.41 -2.92
C SER A 116 -5.90 5.21 -3.94
N ILE A 117 -4.63 4.88 -4.17
CA ILE A 117 -3.82 5.48 -5.25
C ILE A 117 -4.50 5.27 -6.61
N MET A 118 -5.16 4.13 -6.80
CA MET A 118 -5.90 3.83 -8.02
C MET A 118 -7.04 4.83 -8.24
N ASP A 119 -7.82 5.15 -7.21
CA ASP A 119 -8.92 6.11 -7.31
C ASP A 119 -8.37 7.54 -7.54
N ILE A 120 -7.30 7.93 -6.82
CA ILE A 120 -6.63 9.24 -7.02
C ILE A 120 -6.18 9.42 -8.47
N VAL A 121 -5.60 8.40 -9.09
CA VAL A 121 -5.10 8.45 -10.47
C VAL A 121 -6.26 8.46 -11.47
N ASN A 122 -7.26 7.60 -11.28
CA ASN A 122 -8.40 7.47 -12.21
C ASN A 122 -9.30 8.69 -12.20
N ASP A 123 -9.55 9.27 -11.02
CA ASP A 123 -10.45 10.40 -10.85
C ASP A 123 -9.73 11.76 -10.96
N ASN A 124 -8.40 11.74 -11.17
CA ASN A 124 -7.54 12.93 -11.17
C ASN A 124 -7.75 13.79 -9.91
N ASP A 125 -7.86 13.14 -8.76
CA ASP A 125 -8.17 13.82 -7.51
C ASP A 125 -6.92 14.28 -6.75
N ASN A 126 -7.13 15.10 -5.72
CA ASN A 126 -6.08 15.54 -4.82
C ASN A 126 -5.54 14.32 -4.03
N SER A 127 -4.24 14.32 -3.76
CA SER A 127 -3.60 13.22 -3.04
C SER A 127 -3.42 13.55 -1.56
N ILE A 128 -3.82 12.64 -0.68
CA ILE A 128 -3.59 12.76 0.76
C ILE A 128 -3.08 11.45 1.35
N TYR A 129 -2.11 11.54 2.24
CA TYR A 129 -1.70 10.50 3.18
C TYR A 129 -0.95 11.14 4.34
N TYR A 130 -0.80 10.46 5.45
CA TYR A 130 -0.10 11.02 6.60
C TYR A 130 0.65 9.96 7.40
N ILE A 131 1.76 10.37 8.01
CA ILE A 131 2.42 9.57 9.03
C ILE A 131 1.61 9.73 10.31
N ILE A 132 1.22 8.61 10.90
CA ILE A 132 0.49 8.57 12.16
C ILE A 132 1.41 8.91 13.33
N LYS A 133 0.87 9.62 14.33
CA LYS A 133 1.63 10.01 15.52
C LYS A 133 2.12 8.81 16.32
N ASP A 134 1.27 7.82 16.53
CA ASP A 134 1.59 6.59 17.25
C ASP A 134 1.16 5.37 16.45
N LEU A 135 2.07 4.42 16.23
CA LEU A 135 1.79 3.20 15.50
C LEU A 135 0.84 2.32 16.33
N PRO A 136 -0.36 1.97 15.82
CA PRO A 136 -1.30 1.09 16.52
C PRO A 136 -0.66 -0.27 16.84
N GLU A 137 -0.97 -0.82 18.00
CA GLU A 137 -0.34 -2.05 18.47
C GLU A 137 -0.69 -3.26 17.61
N ASP A 138 -1.88 -3.31 17.05
CA ASP A 138 -2.29 -4.35 16.10
C ASP A 138 -1.49 -4.30 14.80
N THR A 139 -1.24 -3.09 14.24
CA THR A 139 -0.39 -2.89 13.06
C THR A 139 1.06 -3.26 13.36
N ARG A 140 1.56 -2.87 14.55
CA ARG A 140 2.89 -3.25 15.04
C ARG A 140 3.02 -4.77 15.15
N ALA A 141 2.07 -5.43 15.78
CA ALA A 141 2.05 -6.87 15.94
C ALA A 141 2.01 -7.59 14.57
N ALA A 142 1.15 -7.13 13.66
CA ALA A 142 1.06 -7.66 12.30
C ALA A 142 2.39 -7.48 11.54
N GLY A 143 2.98 -6.27 11.57
CA GLY A 143 4.26 -5.98 10.93
C GLY A 143 5.39 -6.87 11.43
N ARG A 144 5.52 -7.04 12.75
CA ARG A 144 6.52 -7.92 13.36
C ARG A 144 6.30 -9.39 13.01
N ALA A 145 5.05 -9.85 12.95
CA ALA A 145 4.72 -11.21 12.49
C ALA A 145 5.14 -11.44 11.03
N VAL A 146 4.94 -10.45 10.16
CA VAL A 146 5.39 -10.47 8.76
C VAL A 146 6.92 -10.48 8.69
N VAL A 147 7.63 -9.62 9.43
CA VAL A 147 9.10 -9.63 9.53
C VAL A 147 9.60 -11.04 9.80
N LYS A 148 9.02 -11.71 10.81
CA LYS A 148 9.38 -13.08 11.20
C LYS A 148 9.07 -14.10 10.10
N SER A 149 7.86 -14.06 9.54
CA SER A 149 7.41 -15.02 8.52
C SER A 149 8.22 -14.95 7.22
N PHE A 150 8.59 -13.73 6.80
CA PHE A 150 9.41 -13.52 5.61
C PHE A 150 10.93 -13.63 5.88
N GLY A 151 11.34 -13.83 7.12
CA GLY A 151 12.76 -13.95 7.52
C GLY A 151 13.57 -12.68 7.23
N VAL A 152 12.96 -11.50 7.46
CA VAL A 152 13.57 -10.20 7.16
C VAL A 152 14.76 -9.95 8.08
N LYS A 153 15.88 -9.52 7.48
CA LYS A 153 17.11 -9.15 8.20
C LYS A 153 17.84 -8.04 7.48
N SER A 154 18.48 -7.16 8.22
CA SER A 154 19.28 -6.03 7.71
C SER A 154 18.55 -5.31 6.58
N ARG A 155 17.32 -4.83 6.83
CA ARG A 155 16.46 -4.28 5.79
C ARG A 155 15.58 -3.14 6.30
N PHE A 156 15.43 -2.10 5.48
CA PHE A 156 14.31 -1.19 5.59
C PHE A 156 13.12 -1.82 4.86
N VAL A 157 11.95 -1.83 5.49
CA VAL A 157 10.72 -2.42 4.94
C VAL A 157 9.58 -1.43 4.94
N HIS A 158 8.67 -1.62 3.99
CA HIS A 158 7.38 -0.95 3.87
C HIS A 158 6.34 -2.03 3.58
N PHE A 159 5.57 -2.41 4.60
CA PHE A 159 4.49 -3.38 4.47
C PHE A 159 3.16 -2.66 4.45
N GLU A 160 2.33 -3.00 3.49
CA GLU A 160 1.00 -2.45 3.35
C GLU A 160 -0.04 -3.41 3.90
N PHE A 161 -0.98 -2.87 4.65
CA PHE A 161 -2.11 -3.56 5.20
C PHE A 161 -3.39 -2.78 4.89
N PHE A 162 -4.46 -3.49 4.70
CA PHE A 162 -5.80 -2.97 4.76
C PHE A 162 -6.28 -2.94 6.22
N ARG A 163 -6.85 -1.82 6.65
CA ARG A 163 -7.68 -1.73 7.85
C ARG A 163 -9.13 -1.65 7.40
N MET A 164 -9.89 -2.69 7.68
CA MET A 164 -11.27 -2.81 7.20
C MET A 164 -12.16 -1.69 7.73
N THR A 165 -12.91 -1.05 6.85
CA THR A 165 -13.84 0.04 7.18
C THR A 165 -15.24 -0.45 7.50
N GLU A 166 -15.56 -1.71 7.15
CA GLU A 166 -16.82 -2.38 7.43
C GLU A 166 -16.62 -3.90 7.61
N ASN A 167 -17.65 -4.57 8.10
CA ASN A 167 -17.62 -6.02 8.22
C ASN A 167 -17.75 -6.69 6.84
N GLN A 168 -16.89 -7.66 6.56
CA GLN A 168 -16.97 -8.53 5.37
C GLN A 168 -16.89 -9.99 5.84
N ALA A 169 -17.93 -10.77 5.59
CA ALA A 169 -18.07 -12.14 6.12
C ALA A 169 -16.89 -13.06 5.77
N SER A 170 -16.24 -12.83 4.63
CA SER A 170 -15.09 -13.60 4.15
C SER A 170 -13.76 -13.23 4.82
N MET A 171 -13.64 -12.03 5.40
CA MET A 171 -12.37 -11.49 5.89
C MET A 171 -12.38 -11.12 7.37
N GLY A 172 -13.49 -10.62 7.88
CA GLY A 172 -13.60 -10.27 9.29
C GLY A 172 -14.39 -8.99 9.56
N GLU A 173 -14.15 -8.40 10.72
CA GLU A 173 -14.89 -7.27 11.25
C GLU A 173 -14.20 -5.93 10.91
N LYS A 174 -14.96 -4.84 10.97
CA LYS A 174 -14.44 -3.46 10.90
C LYS A 174 -13.27 -3.28 11.87
N GLY A 175 -12.19 -2.64 11.39
CA GLY A 175 -10.96 -2.40 12.14
C GLY A 175 -9.93 -3.53 12.02
N GLN A 176 -10.29 -4.70 11.52
CA GLN A 176 -9.34 -5.81 11.36
C GLN A 176 -8.29 -5.50 10.31
N ILE A 177 -7.06 -5.96 10.58
CA ILE A 177 -5.92 -5.89 9.65
C ILE A 177 -5.96 -7.06 8.67
N VAL A 178 -5.87 -6.74 7.38
CA VAL A 178 -5.76 -7.71 6.27
C VAL A 178 -4.50 -7.35 5.47
N ALA A 179 -3.68 -8.32 5.13
CA ALA A 179 -2.42 -8.06 4.45
C ALA A 179 -2.64 -7.69 2.97
N LEU A 180 -1.87 -6.72 2.48
CA LEU A 180 -1.91 -6.24 1.11
C LEU A 180 -0.60 -6.56 0.36
N GLU A 181 0.52 -5.92 0.73
CA GLU A 181 1.79 -6.05 0.01
C GLU A 181 3.02 -5.93 0.92
N VAL A 182 4.08 -6.67 0.56
CA VAL A 182 5.41 -6.58 1.19
C VAL A 182 6.38 -5.89 0.25
N ASN A 183 6.94 -4.78 0.73
CA ASN A 183 8.03 -4.08 0.05
C ASN A 183 9.30 -4.11 0.90
N MET A 184 10.37 -4.74 0.40
CA MET A 184 11.67 -4.85 1.07
C MET A 184 12.54 -3.62 0.78
N ARG A 185 11.97 -2.45 0.92
CA ARG A 185 12.56 -1.12 0.70
C ARG A 185 11.80 -0.07 1.52
N PRO A 186 12.35 1.16 1.68
CA PRO A 186 11.57 2.29 2.19
C PRO A 186 10.34 2.55 1.31
N CYS A 187 9.32 3.14 1.89
CA CYS A 187 8.19 3.70 1.14
C CYS A 187 8.68 4.72 0.10
N GLY A 188 7.93 4.90 -0.96
CA GLY A 188 8.25 5.84 -2.03
C GLY A 188 7.92 7.30 -1.69
N GLY A 189 8.13 8.18 -2.67
CA GLY A 189 7.85 9.61 -2.53
C GLY A 189 8.65 10.25 -1.40
N PHE A 190 8.00 11.13 -0.65
CA PHE A 190 8.57 11.89 0.47
C PHE A 190 8.35 11.21 1.83
N THR A 191 7.84 9.98 1.85
CA THR A 191 7.48 9.27 3.09
C THR A 191 8.64 9.14 4.09
N PRO A 192 9.89 8.82 3.70
CA PRO A 192 11.00 8.78 4.65
C PRO A 192 11.30 10.16 5.28
N ASP A 193 11.19 11.26 4.52
CA ASP A 193 11.35 12.62 5.05
C ASP A 193 10.21 12.97 6.00
N MET A 194 8.98 12.60 5.65
CA MET A 194 7.81 12.80 6.52
C MET A 194 7.95 12.00 7.82
N ILE A 195 8.50 10.79 7.78
CA ILE A 195 8.81 10.01 8.99
C ILE A 195 9.83 10.75 9.85
N ASN A 196 10.86 11.38 9.26
CA ASN A 196 11.82 12.19 10.00
C ASN A 196 11.13 13.34 10.74
N PHE A 197 10.23 14.04 10.07
CA PHE A 197 9.46 15.13 10.68
C PHE A 197 8.49 14.63 11.75
N ALA A 198 7.79 13.54 11.47
CA ALA A 198 6.82 12.95 12.39
C ALA A 198 7.45 12.36 13.66
N ARG A 199 8.73 11.95 13.61
CA ARG A 199 9.43 11.28 14.69
C ARG A 199 10.59 12.09 15.26
N SER A 200 10.80 13.32 14.80
CA SER A 200 11.94 14.16 15.19
C SER A 200 13.26 13.37 15.17
N THR A 201 13.54 12.68 14.06
CA THR A 201 14.68 11.76 13.90
C THR A 201 15.25 11.82 12.49
N ASN A 202 16.15 10.92 12.14
CA ASN A 202 16.69 10.75 10.80
C ASN A 202 16.78 9.27 10.43
N VAL A 203 15.76 8.75 9.72
CA VAL A 203 15.71 7.34 9.31
C VAL A 203 16.82 6.96 8.33
N TYR A 204 17.35 7.90 7.58
CA TYR A 204 18.50 7.66 6.69
C TYR A 204 19.75 7.35 7.50
N LYS A 205 19.98 8.12 8.60
CA LYS A 205 21.09 7.83 9.53
C LYS A 205 20.85 6.50 10.26
N ILE A 206 19.65 6.26 10.78
CA ILE A 206 19.30 4.97 11.44
C ILE A 206 19.57 3.80 10.50
N TRP A 207 19.19 3.92 9.23
CA TRP A 207 19.45 2.90 8.21
C TRP A 207 20.94 2.71 7.95
N ALA A 208 21.69 3.80 7.76
CA ALA A 208 23.13 3.75 7.51
C ALA A 208 23.89 3.16 8.70
N ASP A 209 23.58 3.57 9.93
CA ASP A 209 24.19 3.08 11.16
C ASP A 209 23.92 1.58 11.34
N MET A 210 22.68 1.14 11.08
CA MET A 210 22.30 -0.27 11.18
C MET A 210 23.13 -1.13 10.22
N ILE A 211 23.32 -0.68 8.99
CA ILE A 211 24.13 -1.40 7.99
C ILE A 211 25.62 -1.40 8.40
N ALA A 212 26.14 -0.27 8.86
CA ALA A 212 27.57 -0.12 9.17
C ALA A 212 27.95 -0.71 10.52
N PHE A 213 27.11 -0.60 11.53
CA PHE A 213 27.44 -0.88 12.93
C PHE A 213 26.50 -1.90 13.60
N GLY A 214 25.45 -2.36 12.90
CA GLY A 214 24.46 -3.30 13.44
C GLY A 214 23.40 -2.68 14.34
N GLY A 215 23.44 -1.37 14.57
CA GLY A 215 22.50 -0.62 15.41
C GLY A 215 22.70 0.88 15.24
N THR A 216 21.98 1.69 16.00
CA THR A 216 22.06 3.16 15.94
C THR A 216 21.94 3.76 17.34
N ASP A 217 22.56 4.90 17.54
CA ASP A 217 22.40 5.81 18.67
C ASP A 217 21.51 7.00 18.35
N MET A 218 20.95 7.06 17.12
CA MET A 218 20.09 8.14 16.67
C MET A 218 18.82 8.21 17.54
N PRO A 219 18.56 9.34 18.21
CA PRO A 219 17.38 9.47 19.04
C PRO A 219 16.11 9.55 18.20
N VAL A 220 15.02 9.09 18.78
CA VAL A 220 13.66 9.40 18.34
C VAL A 220 13.11 10.44 19.32
N GLY A 221 12.68 11.59 18.81
CA GLY A 221 12.19 12.70 19.61
C GLY A 221 10.66 12.70 19.76
N GLU A 222 10.08 13.90 19.79
CA GLU A 222 8.62 14.07 19.88
C GLU A 222 7.92 13.51 18.64
N HIS A 223 6.71 13.01 18.85
CA HIS A 223 5.87 12.43 17.81
C HIS A 223 4.79 13.42 17.35
N TYR A 224 4.60 13.47 16.04
CA TYR A 224 3.60 14.32 15.38
C TYR A 224 2.83 13.53 14.33
N TYR A 225 1.61 13.96 14.01
CA TYR A 225 1.01 13.69 12.72
C TYR A 225 1.76 14.47 11.65
N CYS A 226 2.08 13.83 10.52
CA CYS A 226 2.73 14.51 9.41
C CYS A 226 1.95 14.26 8.11
N PRO A 227 0.97 15.14 7.80
CA PRO A 227 0.21 15.06 6.55
C PRO A 227 1.03 15.46 5.33
N PHE A 228 0.72 14.79 4.23
CA PHE A 228 1.00 15.19 2.86
C PHE A 228 -0.31 15.60 2.20
N ALA A 229 -0.37 16.76 1.60
CA ALA A 229 -1.48 17.23 0.77
C ALA A 229 -0.96 17.64 -0.61
N GLY A 230 -1.43 16.95 -1.63
CA GLY A 230 -1.08 17.22 -3.04
C GLY A 230 -2.26 17.85 -3.79
N ARG A 231 -2.14 19.14 -4.15
CA ARG A 231 -3.12 19.84 -4.99
C ARG A 231 -2.91 19.52 -6.46
N ARG A 232 -4.02 19.41 -7.20
CA ARG A 232 -4.02 19.34 -8.67
C ARG A 232 -4.05 20.72 -9.28
N ASP A 233 -3.27 20.92 -10.34
CA ASP A 233 -3.39 22.10 -11.20
C ASP A 233 -4.76 22.10 -11.90
N GLY A 234 -5.29 23.29 -12.18
CA GLY A 234 -6.60 23.46 -12.84
C GLY A 234 -7.80 23.39 -11.91
N LYS A 235 -7.64 23.07 -10.62
CA LYS A 235 -8.69 23.23 -9.60
C LYS A 235 -8.59 24.63 -8.96
N ASN A 236 -9.75 25.26 -8.70
CA ASN A 236 -9.81 26.56 -8.02
C ASN A 236 -9.96 26.34 -6.52
N PHE A 237 -8.90 26.66 -5.77
CA PHE A 237 -8.89 26.48 -4.32
C PHE A 237 -9.37 27.73 -3.60
N VAL A 238 -10.07 27.55 -2.46
CA VAL A 238 -10.57 28.64 -1.59
C VAL A 238 -9.39 29.49 -1.07
N TYR A 239 -8.31 28.83 -0.64
CA TYR A 239 -7.12 29.51 -0.16
C TYR A 239 -6.00 29.46 -1.20
N SER A 240 -5.38 30.61 -1.50
CA SER A 240 -4.19 30.65 -2.36
C SER A 240 -3.01 29.92 -1.71
N HIS A 241 -1.97 29.69 -2.51
CA HIS A 241 -0.69 29.16 -2.00
C HIS A 241 -0.14 30.00 -0.86
N GLU A 242 -0.09 31.31 -1.05
CA GLU A 242 0.45 32.28 -0.09
C GLU A 242 -0.37 32.30 1.21
N GLN A 243 -1.68 32.20 1.13
CA GLN A 243 -2.56 32.14 2.29
C GLN A 243 -2.33 30.87 3.11
N ILE A 244 -2.16 29.71 2.46
CA ILE A 244 -1.78 28.45 3.15
C ILE A 244 -0.41 28.58 3.80
N MET A 245 0.58 29.11 3.07
CA MET A 245 1.93 29.31 3.62
C MET A 245 1.94 30.24 4.83
N GLN A 246 1.17 31.32 4.80
CA GLN A 246 1.03 32.24 5.92
C GLN A 246 0.34 31.59 7.12
N LYS A 247 -0.79 30.91 6.87
CA LYS A 247 -1.61 30.27 7.92
C LYS A 247 -0.84 29.19 8.67
N TYR A 248 -0.08 28.36 7.97
CA TYR A 248 0.61 27.18 8.50
C TYR A 248 2.14 27.35 8.60
N GLN A 249 2.65 28.57 8.55
CA GLN A 249 4.10 28.88 8.53
C GLN A 249 4.90 28.10 9.58
N LYS A 250 4.38 27.97 10.81
CA LYS A 250 5.05 27.28 11.93
C LYS A 250 5.05 25.76 11.82
N ASN A 251 4.06 25.22 11.10
CA ASN A 251 3.85 23.78 10.96
C ASN A 251 4.54 23.23 9.70
N MET A 252 4.72 24.08 8.68
CA MET A 252 5.20 23.67 7.36
C MET A 252 6.62 23.11 7.43
N LYS A 253 6.84 21.98 6.78
CA LYS A 253 8.12 21.26 6.69
C LYS A 253 8.67 21.20 5.28
N MET A 254 7.82 20.91 4.30
CA MET A 254 8.19 20.87 2.89
C MET A 254 7.07 21.44 2.04
N VAL A 255 7.45 22.19 1.02
CA VAL A 255 6.55 22.71 -0.01
C VAL A 255 7.31 22.70 -1.31
N ASP A 256 6.77 22.05 -2.33
CA ASP A 256 7.44 21.99 -3.64
C ASP A 256 6.45 21.67 -4.75
N ARG A 257 6.90 21.86 -5.98
CA ARG A 257 6.23 21.33 -7.17
C ARG A 257 6.64 19.87 -7.36
N ILE A 258 5.64 19.02 -7.59
CA ILE A 258 5.88 17.61 -7.85
C ILE A 258 6.34 17.44 -9.31
N PRO A 259 7.44 16.70 -9.57
CA PRO A 259 7.84 16.37 -10.94
C PRO A 259 6.75 15.60 -11.69
N ASP A 260 6.62 15.87 -13.00
CA ASP A 260 5.57 15.29 -13.86
C ASP A 260 5.47 13.76 -13.75
N ALA A 261 6.61 13.08 -13.64
CA ALA A 261 6.66 11.62 -13.50
C ALA A 261 5.94 11.09 -12.24
N LEU A 262 5.75 11.93 -11.21
CA LEU A 262 5.09 11.57 -9.95
C LEU A 262 3.73 12.25 -9.79
N SER A 263 3.44 13.27 -10.59
CA SER A 263 2.25 14.11 -10.44
C SER A 263 0.95 13.31 -10.54
N GLY A 264 0.91 12.27 -11.36
CA GLY A 264 -0.26 11.40 -11.51
C GLY A 264 -0.77 10.80 -10.19
N ALA A 265 0.13 10.41 -9.29
CA ALA A 265 -0.22 9.83 -8.00
C ALA A 265 -0.19 10.83 -6.83
N MET A 266 0.53 11.95 -6.97
CA MET A 266 0.86 12.82 -5.84
C MET A 266 0.31 14.25 -5.96
N GLY A 267 -0.36 14.60 -7.06
CA GLY A 267 -0.74 16.00 -7.34
C GLY A 267 0.41 16.79 -7.97
N ASN A 268 0.21 18.09 -8.18
CA ASN A 268 1.19 18.97 -8.83
C ASN A 268 1.92 19.89 -7.83
N GLN A 269 1.23 20.33 -6.77
CA GLN A 269 1.77 21.15 -5.70
C GLN A 269 1.62 20.42 -4.37
N MET A 270 2.73 20.14 -3.69
CA MET A 270 2.69 19.49 -2.39
C MET A 270 2.84 20.45 -1.22
N TYR A 271 2.27 20.03 -0.09
CA TYR A 271 2.44 20.62 1.23
C TYR A 271 2.63 19.49 2.24
N VAL A 272 3.70 19.57 3.04
CA VAL A 272 3.97 18.66 4.16
C VAL A 272 4.11 19.50 5.42
N ALA A 273 3.36 19.17 6.45
CA ALA A 273 3.36 19.88 7.71
C ALA A 273 3.39 18.91 8.90
N THR A 274 3.54 19.41 10.14
CA THR A 274 3.43 18.59 11.35
C THR A 274 2.44 19.19 12.33
N PHE A 275 1.68 18.32 13.02
CA PHE A 275 0.67 18.71 13.99
C PHE A 275 0.72 17.80 15.22
N SER A 276 0.39 18.39 16.37
CA SER A 276 0.37 17.65 17.64
C SER A 276 -0.90 16.84 17.82
N THR A 277 -2.00 17.27 17.20
CA THR A 277 -3.30 16.60 17.28
C THR A 277 -3.83 16.23 15.90
N ARG A 278 -4.77 15.31 15.89
CA ARG A 278 -5.44 14.87 14.66
C ARG A 278 -6.37 15.96 14.13
N GLU A 279 -7.06 16.67 15.01
CA GLU A 279 -7.99 17.73 14.64
C GLU A 279 -7.26 18.88 13.91
N GLU A 280 -6.06 19.24 14.37
CA GLU A 280 -5.23 20.24 13.66
C GLU A 280 -4.83 19.75 12.26
N MET A 281 -4.48 18.48 12.13
CA MET A 281 -4.16 17.87 10.83
C MET A 281 -5.38 17.85 9.90
N GLU A 282 -6.55 17.48 10.40
CA GLU A 282 -7.80 17.46 9.63
C GLU A 282 -8.20 18.86 9.17
N GLN A 283 -8.03 19.88 10.04
CA GLN A 283 -8.25 21.27 9.66
C GLN A 283 -7.27 21.72 8.56
N PHE A 284 -6.00 21.29 8.63
CA PHE A 284 -5.03 21.56 7.58
C PHE A 284 -5.47 20.97 6.24
N TYR A 285 -5.93 19.71 6.18
CA TYR A 285 -6.45 19.12 4.96
C TYR A 285 -7.69 19.88 4.44
N SER A 286 -8.60 20.22 5.34
CA SER A 286 -9.80 20.99 5.01
C SER A 286 -9.45 22.31 4.33
N ASP A 287 -8.47 23.05 4.87
CA ASP A 287 -8.04 24.34 4.30
C ASP A 287 -7.26 24.17 2.99
N VAL A 288 -6.32 23.22 2.96
CA VAL A 288 -5.48 23.03 1.77
C VAL A 288 -6.29 22.55 0.58
N LEU A 289 -7.30 21.72 0.79
CA LEU A 289 -8.02 21.04 -0.29
C LEU A 289 -9.40 21.64 -0.61
N ALA A 290 -9.84 22.66 0.14
CA ALA A 290 -11.09 23.34 -0.14
C ALA A 290 -11.09 23.96 -1.55
N VAL A 291 -12.09 23.60 -2.37
CA VAL A 291 -12.29 24.13 -3.73
C VAL A 291 -13.50 25.03 -3.80
N THR A 292 -13.49 25.99 -4.74
CA THR A 292 -14.61 26.90 -4.98
C THR A 292 -15.55 26.39 -6.08
N ASP A 293 -15.08 25.48 -6.91
CA ASP A 293 -15.80 24.96 -8.07
C ASP A 293 -16.55 23.67 -7.71
N GLY A 294 -17.73 23.49 -8.34
CA GLY A 294 -18.55 22.30 -8.15
C GLY A 294 -19.28 22.26 -6.80
N ASP A 295 -19.63 21.07 -6.36
CA ASP A 295 -20.26 20.85 -5.06
C ASP A 295 -19.21 20.85 -3.96
N ALA A 296 -18.77 22.05 -3.55
CA ALA A 296 -17.78 22.24 -2.47
C ALA A 296 -18.22 21.56 -1.17
N ALA A 297 -19.52 21.48 -0.89
CA ALA A 297 -20.08 20.80 0.27
C ALA A 297 -19.90 19.27 0.16
N ALA A 298 -20.11 18.69 -1.04
CA ALA A 298 -19.88 17.27 -1.27
C ALA A 298 -18.40 16.92 -1.20
N ALA A 299 -17.51 17.75 -1.76
CA ALA A 299 -16.05 17.55 -1.63
C ALA A 299 -15.58 17.61 -0.18
N GLN A 300 -16.10 18.56 0.60
CA GLN A 300 -15.81 18.68 2.03
C GLN A 300 -16.37 17.50 2.84
N ALA A 301 -17.59 17.04 2.51
CA ALA A 301 -18.20 15.88 3.14
C ALA A 301 -17.42 14.59 2.82
N ALA A 302 -16.98 14.42 1.57
CA ALA A 302 -16.12 13.30 1.17
C ALA A 302 -14.79 13.30 1.91
N LEU A 303 -14.12 14.46 2.00
CA LEU A 303 -12.88 14.61 2.76
C LEU A 303 -13.10 14.27 4.26
N SER A 304 -14.18 14.76 4.85
CA SER A 304 -14.53 14.46 6.25
C SER A 304 -14.82 12.98 6.47
N GLN A 305 -15.49 12.30 5.54
CA GLN A 305 -15.71 10.85 5.59
C GLN A 305 -14.39 10.08 5.50
N VAL A 306 -13.53 10.47 4.58
CA VAL A 306 -12.21 9.87 4.38
C VAL A 306 -11.34 10.02 5.65
N LEU A 307 -11.35 11.18 6.28
CA LEU A 307 -10.60 11.42 7.51
C LEU A 307 -11.18 10.68 8.72
N ALA A 308 -12.50 10.52 8.80
CA ALA A 308 -13.19 9.78 9.87
C ALA A 308 -12.89 8.27 9.88
N LEU A 309 -12.42 7.70 8.75
CA LEU A 309 -12.09 6.27 8.66
C LEU A 309 -10.81 5.90 9.43
N GLY A 310 -9.86 6.83 9.56
CA GLY A 310 -8.53 6.58 10.15
C GLY A 310 -8.45 6.47 11.67
N GLU A 311 -9.54 6.24 12.40
CA GLU A 311 -9.49 5.99 13.85
C GLU A 311 -9.13 4.53 14.16
N PRO A 312 -8.05 4.25 14.93
CA PRO A 312 -7.80 2.92 15.44
C PRO A 312 -8.90 2.59 16.48
N THR A 313 -9.85 1.75 16.11
CA THR A 313 -10.73 1.12 17.11
C THR A 313 -9.89 0.35 18.11
N LYS A 314 -10.25 0.39 19.40
CA LYS A 314 -9.57 -0.32 20.50
C LYS A 314 -9.14 -1.72 20.05
N ALA A 315 -7.89 -2.07 20.33
CA ALA A 315 -7.22 -3.31 19.95
C ALA A 315 -8.17 -4.53 20.02
N LEU A 316 -8.58 -5.03 18.86
CA LEU A 316 -9.19 -6.34 18.74
C LEU A 316 -8.04 -7.36 18.76
N THR A 317 -8.04 -8.23 19.76
CA THR A 317 -7.13 -9.38 19.80
C THR A 317 -7.28 -10.19 18.52
N PRO A 318 -6.19 -10.49 17.79
CA PRO A 318 -6.28 -11.27 16.57
C PRO A 318 -6.87 -12.64 16.87
N LYS A 319 -8.08 -12.90 16.39
CA LYS A 319 -8.61 -14.27 16.33
C LYS A 319 -7.98 -14.94 15.12
N PRO A 320 -7.38 -16.13 15.26
CA PRO A 320 -6.87 -16.87 14.12
C PRO A 320 -8.04 -17.25 13.21
N ASN A 321 -8.14 -16.59 12.06
CA ASN A 321 -9.17 -16.91 11.08
C ASN A 321 -8.67 -18.08 10.23
N LEU A 322 -9.05 -19.29 10.63
CA LEU A 322 -8.85 -20.52 9.87
C LEU A 322 -9.95 -20.63 8.79
N SER A 323 -9.90 -19.78 7.79
CA SER A 323 -10.63 -20.09 6.54
C SER A 323 -9.91 -21.24 5.85
N PRO A 324 -10.60 -22.30 5.46
CA PRO A 324 -9.98 -23.43 4.76
C PRO A 324 -9.38 -22.94 3.45
N ALA A 325 -8.08 -23.16 3.28
CA ALA A 325 -7.36 -22.86 2.05
C ALA A 325 -8.06 -23.58 0.89
N VAL A 326 -8.56 -22.83 -0.09
CA VAL A 326 -8.90 -23.40 -1.38
C VAL A 326 -7.60 -23.94 -1.95
N LYS A 327 -7.47 -25.26 -2.02
CA LYS A 327 -6.29 -25.92 -2.57
C LYS A 327 -6.05 -25.40 -3.99
N PRO A 328 -4.85 -24.94 -4.34
CA PRO A 328 -4.56 -24.63 -5.73
C PRO A 328 -4.72 -25.89 -6.54
N THR A 329 -5.53 -25.84 -7.56
CA THR A 329 -5.67 -26.94 -8.54
C THR A 329 -4.36 -26.94 -9.34
N THR A 330 -3.41 -27.77 -8.92
CA THR A 330 -2.13 -27.93 -9.61
C THR A 330 -2.34 -28.80 -10.84
N ALA A 331 -2.65 -28.18 -11.95
CA ALA A 331 -2.36 -28.76 -13.26
C ALA A 331 -0.89 -28.45 -13.60
N VAL A 332 0.02 -29.26 -13.06
CA VAL A 332 1.42 -29.25 -13.50
C VAL A 332 1.49 -29.94 -14.84
N THR A 333 1.40 -29.19 -15.92
CA THR A 333 1.77 -29.67 -17.25
C THR A 333 3.30 -29.83 -17.25
N LYS A 334 3.77 -31.07 -17.26
CA LYS A 334 5.19 -31.41 -17.42
C LYS A 334 5.66 -30.92 -18.78
N ILE A 335 6.54 -29.94 -18.78
CA ILE A 335 7.29 -29.53 -19.98
C ILE A 335 8.29 -30.66 -20.28
N PRO A 336 8.29 -31.28 -21.49
CA PRO A 336 9.27 -32.30 -21.83
C PRO A 336 10.66 -31.68 -21.96
N THR A 337 11.60 -32.16 -21.17
CA THR A 337 13.02 -31.84 -21.26
C THR A 337 13.57 -32.40 -22.59
N ARG A 338 13.92 -31.51 -23.49
CA ARG A 338 14.62 -31.82 -24.74
C ARG A 338 16.05 -32.25 -24.41
N ALA A 339 16.37 -33.51 -24.68
CA ALA A 339 17.71 -34.06 -24.54
C ALA A 339 18.70 -33.34 -25.43
N VAL A 340 19.75 -32.77 -24.84
CA VAL A 340 20.89 -32.19 -25.58
C VAL A 340 21.82 -33.34 -25.92
N THR A 341 21.82 -33.73 -27.20
CA THR A 341 22.81 -34.67 -27.77
C THR A 341 24.16 -33.99 -27.86
N LYS A 342 25.13 -34.49 -27.08
CA LYS A 342 26.56 -34.14 -27.21
C LYS A 342 27.12 -34.72 -28.50
N THR A 343 27.38 -33.89 -29.48
CA THR A 343 28.25 -34.26 -30.64
C THR A 343 29.71 -34.06 -30.26
N SER A 344 30.41 -35.17 -30.12
CA SER A 344 31.86 -35.21 -30.00
C SER A 344 32.53 -34.81 -31.32
N ARG A 345 33.30 -33.72 -31.34
CA ARG A 345 34.25 -33.44 -32.41
C ARG A 345 35.59 -34.10 -32.06
N LYS A 346 35.88 -35.20 -32.75
CA LYS A 346 37.23 -35.77 -32.86
C LYS A 346 38.09 -34.82 -33.69
N GLY A 347 39.35 -34.67 -33.26
CA GLY A 347 40.34 -33.84 -33.84
C GLY A 347 40.88 -34.32 -35.18
N ARG A 348 41.51 -33.40 -35.88
CA ARG A 348 42.62 -33.71 -36.84
C ARG A 348 43.60 -32.54 -36.83
N LYS A 349 44.86 -32.96 -36.55
CA LYS A 349 46.19 -32.41 -36.91
C LYS A 349 46.37 -30.89 -36.99
#